data_58342ed690d9365ce882098ae5982a3d
#
_entry.id   58342ed690d9365ce882098ae5982a3d
#
_cell.length_a   1.000
_cell.length_b   1.000
_cell.length_c   1.000
_cell.angle_alpha   90.00
_cell.angle_beta   90.00
_cell.angle_gamma   90.00
#
_symmetry.space_group_name_H-M   'P 1'
#
loop_
_entity.id
_entity.type
_entity.pdbx_description
1 polymer ?
#
loop_
_entity_poly.entity_id
_entity_poly.type
_entity_poly.pdbx_seq_one_letter_code
_entity_poly.pdbx_strand_id
1 'polypeptide(L)'
;MSDNTIFDDVFRTMMEKMTFLVVPLINDVFHTSYPEDIKITQLRNEYQRVDGEIITDSRLLIGNKIYHIECQSTDDTTMAVRMIEYDFATAVEFARKQGRRYRMEFPRSCVLYLRSGSNTPDFLEVDVVFPDGECHLYRVPTIKVDNYTKD
;
A
#
# COMPACT_ATOMS: atom_id res chain seq x y z
N MET A 1 20.92 9.78 -10.87
CA MET A 1 19.57 9.43 -10.42
C MET A 1 18.98 8.37 -11.33
N SER A 2 18.49 7.31 -10.74
CA SER A 2 17.83 6.28 -11.53
C SER A 2 16.45 6.79 -11.99
N ASP A 3 16.01 6.31 -13.15
CA ASP A 3 14.69 6.64 -13.69
C ASP A 3 13.57 6.31 -12.69
N ASN A 4 13.81 5.36 -11.80
CA ASN A 4 12.87 4.92 -10.78
C ASN A 4 12.46 6.05 -9.84
N THR A 5 13.41 6.91 -9.45
CA THR A 5 13.14 8.01 -8.52
C THR A 5 12.20 9.04 -9.13
N ILE A 6 12.36 9.31 -10.44
CA ILE A 6 11.52 10.28 -11.16
C ILE A 6 10.08 9.76 -11.24
N PHE A 7 9.89 8.49 -11.59
CA PHE A 7 8.56 7.89 -11.68
C PHE A 7 7.87 7.86 -10.31
N ASP A 8 8.63 7.54 -9.27
CA ASP A 8 8.09 7.49 -7.91
C ASP A 8 7.63 8.88 -7.47
N ASP A 9 8.42 9.93 -7.77
CA ASP A 9 8.07 11.31 -7.43
C ASP A 9 6.82 11.78 -8.18
N VAL A 10 6.71 11.46 -9.46
CA VAL A 10 5.55 11.82 -10.27
C VAL A 10 4.31 11.11 -9.74
N PHE A 11 4.42 9.81 -9.46
CA PHE A 11 3.30 9.03 -8.93
C PHE A 11 2.83 9.61 -7.59
N ARG A 12 3.76 9.87 -6.68
CA ARG A 12 3.42 10.44 -5.38
C ARG A 12 2.73 11.79 -5.53
N THR A 13 3.24 12.65 -6.42
CA THR A 13 2.64 13.96 -6.68
C THR A 13 1.22 13.82 -7.21
N MET A 14 1.00 12.88 -8.12
CA MET A 14 -0.35 12.60 -8.65
C MET A 14 -1.29 12.15 -7.55
N MET A 15 -0.84 11.24 -6.68
CA MET A 15 -1.65 10.73 -5.57
C MET A 15 -2.01 11.84 -4.58
N GLU A 16 -1.08 12.75 -4.33
CA GLU A 16 -1.30 13.85 -3.39
C GLU A 16 -2.25 14.91 -3.95
N LYS A 17 -2.12 15.22 -5.24
CA LYS A 17 -2.87 16.31 -5.86
C LYS A 17 -4.13 15.88 -6.59
N MET A 18 -4.17 14.63 -7.03
CA MET A 18 -5.27 14.10 -7.83
C MET A 18 -5.88 12.87 -7.16
N THR A 19 -6.25 13.05 -5.90
CA THR A 19 -6.80 11.93 -5.10
C THR A 19 -8.05 11.33 -5.75
N PHE A 20 -8.79 12.11 -6.54
CA PHE A 20 -9.98 11.61 -7.21
C PHE A 20 -9.67 10.50 -8.24
N LEU A 21 -8.42 10.42 -8.72
CA LEU A 21 -8.02 9.36 -9.63
C LEU A 21 -7.80 8.03 -8.92
N VAL A 22 -7.62 8.09 -7.60
CA VAL A 22 -7.35 6.92 -6.78
C VAL A 22 -8.60 6.08 -6.52
N VAL A 23 -9.77 6.72 -6.50
CA VAL A 23 -11.01 6.04 -6.14
C VAL A 23 -11.33 4.88 -7.10
N PRO A 24 -11.24 5.05 -8.43
CA PRO A 24 -11.46 3.92 -9.33
C PRO A 24 -10.48 2.77 -9.09
N LEU A 25 -9.22 3.09 -8.78
CA LEU A 25 -8.20 2.10 -8.49
C LEU A 25 -8.55 1.31 -7.23
N ILE A 26 -8.91 2.00 -6.16
CA ILE A 26 -9.29 1.36 -4.90
C ILE A 26 -10.53 0.49 -5.11
N ASN A 27 -11.52 1.00 -5.82
CA ASN A 27 -12.75 0.23 -6.08
C ASN A 27 -12.45 -1.05 -6.85
N ASP A 28 -11.56 -0.98 -7.82
CA ASP A 28 -11.19 -2.15 -8.62
C ASP A 28 -10.42 -3.19 -7.79
N VAL A 29 -9.40 -2.73 -7.06
CA VAL A 29 -8.50 -3.64 -6.34
C VAL A 29 -9.17 -4.25 -5.11
N PHE A 30 -9.92 -3.47 -4.36
CA PHE A 30 -10.48 -3.89 -3.09
C PHE A 30 -11.98 -4.22 -3.17
N HIS A 31 -12.54 -4.21 -4.36
CA HIS A 31 -13.96 -4.54 -4.61
C HIS A 31 -14.90 -3.66 -3.77
N THR A 32 -14.57 -2.37 -3.74
CA THR A 32 -15.38 -1.37 -3.05
C THR A 32 -16.20 -0.58 -4.07
N SER A 33 -17.13 0.24 -3.58
CA SER A 33 -18.04 1.03 -4.42
C SER A 33 -18.11 2.48 -3.97
N TYR A 34 -16.97 3.06 -3.64
CA TYR A 34 -16.93 4.46 -3.23
C TYR A 34 -17.34 5.38 -4.38
N PRO A 35 -18.14 6.41 -4.11
CA PRO A 35 -18.44 7.42 -5.14
C PRO A 35 -17.19 8.24 -5.46
N GLU A 36 -17.15 8.79 -6.67
CA GLU A 36 -15.99 9.54 -7.15
C GLU A 36 -15.65 10.74 -6.28
N ASP A 37 -16.67 11.33 -5.62
CA ASP A 37 -16.52 12.50 -4.79
C ASP A 37 -16.35 12.18 -3.30
N ILE A 38 -16.08 10.91 -2.96
CA ILE A 38 -15.87 10.52 -1.57
C ILE A 38 -14.72 11.34 -0.96
N LYS A 39 -14.90 11.73 0.30
CA LYS A 39 -13.85 12.46 1.00
C LYS A 39 -12.66 11.55 1.30
N ILE A 40 -11.49 11.95 0.84
CA ILE A 40 -10.24 11.25 1.06
C ILE A 40 -9.32 12.15 1.86
N THR A 41 -8.77 11.63 2.95
CA THR A 41 -7.77 12.33 3.75
C THR A 41 -6.42 11.70 3.48
N GLN A 42 -5.48 12.49 2.99
CA GLN A 42 -4.10 12.05 2.82
C GLN A 42 -3.44 12.02 4.18
N LEU A 43 -2.92 10.86 4.57
CA LEU A 43 -2.21 10.73 5.84
C LEU A 43 -0.73 11.08 5.64
N ARG A 44 -0.13 11.65 6.68
CA ARG A 44 1.29 11.95 6.66
C ARG A 44 2.09 10.67 6.60
N ASN A 45 3.11 10.68 5.76
CA ASN A 45 4.08 9.62 5.72
C ASN A 45 5.24 9.98 6.64
N GLU A 46 5.18 9.50 7.88
CA GLU A 46 6.18 9.83 8.90
C GLU A 46 7.35 8.84 8.92
N TYR A 47 7.27 7.78 8.12
CA TYR A 47 8.29 6.74 8.13
C TYR A 47 9.34 7.03 7.09
N GLN A 48 10.35 7.80 7.49
CA GLN A 48 11.58 7.90 6.72
C GLN A 48 12.50 6.77 7.17
N ARG A 49 13.09 6.11 6.20
CA ARG A 49 14.11 5.13 6.52
C ARG A 49 15.33 5.78 7.14
N VAL A 50 16.01 5.04 8.00
CA VAL A 50 17.21 5.51 8.70
C VAL A 50 18.31 5.87 7.71
N ASP A 51 18.29 5.30 6.50
CA ASP A 51 19.26 5.59 5.43
C ASP A 51 18.91 6.83 4.61
N GLY A 52 17.84 7.55 4.97
CA GLY A 52 17.46 8.78 4.27
C GLY A 52 16.64 8.57 3.02
N GLU A 53 16.27 7.34 2.68
CA GLU A 53 15.37 7.08 1.56
C GLU A 53 13.97 7.62 1.85
N ILE A 54 13.44 8.37 0.90
CA ILE A 54 12.08 8.86 0.98
C ILE A 54 11.15 7.69 0.63
N ILE A 55 10.23 7.38 1.54
CA ILE A 55 9.22 6.36 1.28
C ILE A 55 8.21 6.94 0.30
N THR A 56 8.06 6.29 -0.85
CA THR A 56 7.18 6.76 -1.95
C THR A 56 5.80 6.12 -1.87
N ASP A 57 5.31 5.89 -0.66
CA ASP A 57 3.99 5.32 -0.46
C ASP A 57 2.95 6.41 -0.26
N SER A 58 1.70 6.05 -0.46
CA SER A 58 0.56 6.91 -0.20
C SER A 58 -0.38 6.21 0.77
N ARG A 59 -0.69 6.87 1.88
CA ARG A 59 -1.66 6.36 2.85
C ARG A 59 -2.87 7.27 2.84
N LEU A 60 -4.02 6.68 2.62
CA LEU A 60 -5.28 7.41 2.47
C LEU A 60 -6.30 6.92 3.48
N LEU A 61 -7.02 7.85 4.08
CA LEU A 61 -8.14 7.53 4.96
C LEU A 61 -9.45 7.80 4.22
N ILE A 62 -10.26 6.77 4.09
CA ILE A 62 -11.60 6.88 3.52
C ILE A 62 -12.57 6.32 4.56
N GLY A 63 -13.41 7.19 5.13
CA GLY A 63 -14.25 6.80 6.25
C GLY A 63 -13.38 6.41 7.44
N ASN A 64 -13.51 5.16 7.89
CA ASN A 64 -12.69 4.62 8.98
C ASN A 64 -11.65 3.60 8.51
N LYS A 65 -11.41 3.53 7.19
CA LYS A 65 -10.48 2.56 6.61
C LYS A 65 -9.26 3.26 6.05
N ILE A 66 -8.09 2.66 6.28
CA ILE A 66 -6.83 3.16 5.77
C ILE A 66 -6.42 2.31 4.58
N TYR A 67 -6.03 2.99 3.50
CA TYR A 67 -5.53 2.35 2.28
C TYR A 67 -4.08 2.75 2.08
N HIS A 68 -3.23 1.77 1.84
CA HIS A 68 -1.80 1.98 1.60
C HIS A 68 -1.47 1.54 0.18
N ILE A 69 -1.02 2.47 -0.62
CA ILE A 69 -0.67 2.22 -2.02
C ILE A 69 0.81 2.51 -2.20
N GLU A 70 1.56 1.48 -2.53
CA GLU A 70 2.99 1.57 -2.77
C GLU A 70 3.24 1.47 -4.27
N CYS A 71 4.13 2.31 -4.78
CA CYS A 71 4.50 2.29 -6.20
C CYS A 71 5.94 1.79 -6.32
N GLN A 72 6.14 0.80 -7.17
CA GLN A 72 7.46 0.25 -7.46
C GLN A 72 7.67 0.21 -8.96
N SER A 73 8.88 0.52 -9.40
CA SER A 73 9.19 0.49 -10.82
C SER A 73 9.35 -0.95 -11.33
N THR A 74 9.94 -1.83 -10.53
CA THR A 74 10.14 -3.23 -10.90
C THR A 74 9.90 -4.12 -9.69
N ASP A 75 9.69 -5.42 -9.98
CA ASP A 75 9.51 -6.42 -8.93
C ASP A 75 10.76 -6.53 -8.07
N ASP A 76 10.54 -6.59 -6.76
CA ASP A 76 11.58 -6.77 -5.74
C ASP A 76 11.10 -7.84 -4.78
N THR A 77 11.87 -8.91 -4.63
CA THR A 77 11.49 -10.05 -3.81
C THR A 77 11.36 -9.71 -2.33
N THR A 78 11.96 -8.59 -1.88
CA THR A 78 11.83 -8.14 -0.49
C THR A 78 10.55 -7.32 -0.26
N MET A 79 9.79 -7.03 -1.30
CA MET A 79 8.64 -6.14 -1.22
C MET A 79 7.58 -6.64 -0.27
N ALA A 80 7.35 -7.95 -0.20
CA ALA A 80 6.36 -8.52 0.71
C ALA A 80 6.70 -8.21 2.17
N VAL A 81 7.98 -8.35 2.54
CA VAL A 81 8.44 -8.07 3.89
C VAL A 81 8.35 -6.58 4.19
N ARG A 82 8.71 -5.73 3.24
CA ARG A 82 8.59 -4.27 3.41
C ARG A 82 7.14 -3.86 3.62
N MET A 83 6.22 -4.46 2.89
CA MET A 83 4.80 -4.12 3.01
C MET A 83 4.25 -4.49 4.38
N ILE A 84 4.57 -5.68 4.89
CA ILE A 84 4.07 -6.06 6.21
C ILE A 84 4.69 -5.19 7.31
N GLU A 85 5.94 -4.78 7.15
CA GLU A 85 6.58 -3.84 8.10
C GLU A 85 5.83 -2.50 8.13
N TYR A 86 5.53 -1.93 6.97
CA TYR A 86 4.82 -0.65 6.88
C TYR A 86 3.40 -0.78 7.39
N ASP A 87 2.71 -1.86 7.06
CA ASP A 87 1.33 -2.08 7.48
C ASP A 87 1.24 -2.31 8.98
N PHE A 88 2.21 -3.03 9.54
CA PHE A 88 2.29 -3.21 11.00
C PHE A 88 2.52 -1.87 11.69
N ALA A 89 3.44 -1.05 11.18
CA ALA A 89 3.72 0.27 11.75
C ALA A 89 2.47 1.15 11.70
N THR A 90 1.72 1.12 10.61
CA THR A 90 0.46 1.84 10.50
C THR A 90 -0.57 1.33 11.51
N ALA A 91 -0.67 0.02 11.67
CA ALA A 91 -1.60 -0.57 12.63
C ALA A 91 -1.27 -0.14 14.06
N VAL A 92 0.01 -0.05 14.41
CA VAL A 92 0.45 0.42 15.73
C VAL A 92 0.10 1.90 15.90
N GLU A 93 0.36 2.73 14.89
CA GLU A 93 0.09 4.17 14.94
C GLU A 93 -1.38 4.46 15.25
N PHE A 94 -2.28 3.68 14.68
CA PHE A 94 -3.72 3.90 14.84
C PHE A 94 -4.37 2.88 15.78
N ALA A 95 -3.58 2.21 16.62
CA ALA A 95 -4.09 1.24 17.57
C ALA A 95 -5.05 1.92 18.55
N ARG A 96 -6.16 1.24 18.84
CA ARG A 96 -7.20 1.75 19.72
C ARG A 96 -7.20 0.98 21.03
N LYS A 97 -7.21 1.73 22.13
CA LYS A 97 -7.29 1.12 23.44
C LYS A 97 -8.73 0.76 23.78
N GLN A 98 -8.95 -0.47 24.17
CA GLN A 98 -10.25 -0.98 24.61
C GLN A 98 -10.05 -1.66 25.99
N GLY A 99 -10.22 -0.90 27.06
CA GLY A 99 -9.88 -1.39 28.41
C GLY A 99 -8.38 -1.61 28.51
N ARG A 100 -7.98 -2.84 28.79
CA ARG A 100 -6.56 -3.25 28.83
C ARG A 100 -6.07 -3.80 27.50
N ARG A 101 -6.96 -3.98 26.55
CA ARG A 101 -6.61 -4.49 25.23
C ARG A 101 -6.40 -3.35 24.26
N TYR A 102 -5.56 -3.59 23.28
CA TYR A 102 -5.39 -2.72 22.13
C TYR A 102 -5.88 -3.46 20.90
N ARG A 103 -6.62 -2.73 20.05
CA ARG A 103 -7.05 -3.24 18.77
C ARG A 103 -6.18 -2.61 17.70
N MET A 104 -5.51 -3.44 16.92
CA MET A 104 -4.69 -3.01 15.79
C MET A 104 -5.34 -3.55 14.52
N GLU A 105 -5.57 -2.66 13.57
CA GLU A 105 -6.17 -3.05 12.29
C GLU A 105 -5.18 -2.71 11.18
N PHE A 106 -4.83 -3.70 10.37
CA PHE A 106 -3.94 -3.49 9.25
C PHE A 106 -4.65 -2.67 8.17
N PRO A 107 -3.94 -1.78 7.47
CA PRO A 107 -4.52 -1.08 6.33
C PRO A 107 -4.77 -2.05 5.18
N ARG A 108 -5.59 -1.62 4.24
CA ARG A 108 -5.75 -2.32 2.98
C ARG A 108 -4.68 -1.82 2.04
N SER A 109 -3.82 -2.72 1.58
CA SER A 109 -2.62 -2.35 0.85
C SER A 109 -2.57 -2.96 -0.52
N CYS A 110 -1.96 -2.26 -1.47
CA CYS A 110 -1.63 -2.81 -2.77
C CYS A 110 -0.32 -2.22 -3.26
N VAL A 111 0.31 -2.92 -4.20
CA VAL A 111 1.56 -2.47 -4.81
C VAL A 111 1.33 -2.30 -6.30
N LEU A 112 1.68 -1.13 -6.82
CA LEU A 112 1.65 -0.86 -8.25
C LEU A 112 3.04 -1.07 -8.83
N TYR A 113 3.15 -1.97 -9.78
CA TYR A 113 4.38 -2.16 -10.54
C TYR A 113 4.26 -1.42 -11.86
N LEU A 114 5.15 -0.46 -12.08
CA LEU A 114 5.19 0.31 -13.33
C LEU A 114 5.67 -0.57 -14.48
N ARG A 115 6.58 -1.49 -14.19
CA ARG A 115 7.09 -2.47 -15.13
C ARG A 115 6.92 -3.85 -14.54
N SER A 116 6.23 -4.71 -15.25
CA SER A 116 6.00 -6.08 -14.81
C SER A 116 6.61 -7.05 -15.82
N GLY A 117 7.04 -8.20 -15.31
CA GLY A 117 7.51 -9.31 -16.12
C GLY A 117 6.59 -10.51 -15.97
N SER A 118 6.92 -11.58 -16.68
CA SER A 118 6.14 -12.82 -16.61
C SER A 118 6.15 -13.44 -15.22
N ASN A 119 7.17 -13.11 -14.41
CA ASN A 119 7.33 -13.66 -13.05
C ASN A 119 6.80 -12.74 -11.97
N THR A 120 6.28 -11.56 -12.32
CA THR A 120 5.69 -10.65 -11.33
C THR A 120 4.42 -11.28 -10.79
N PRO A 121 4.35 -11.56 -9.46
CA PRO A 121 3.20 -12.27 -8.90
C PRO A 121 1.95 -11.39 -8.87
N ASP A 122 0.79 -12.02 -8.80
CA ASP A 122 -0.48 -11.32 -8.62
C ASP A 122 -0.70 -10.89 -7.17
N PHE A 123 -0.04 -11.57 -6.24
CA PHE A 123 -0.10 -11.28 -4.81
C PHE A 123 1.27 -11.43 -4.19
N LEU A 124 1.59 -10.51 -3.29
CA LEU A 124 2.74 -10.67 -2.39
C LEU A 124 2.23 -11.35 -1.11
N GLU A 125 2.97 -12.32 -0.60
CA GLU A 125 2.47 -13.16 0.48
C GLU A 125 3.53 -13.37 1.56
N VAL A 126 3.08 -13.31 2.82
CA VAL A 126 3.90 -13.63 3.99
C VAL A 126 3.07 -14.51 4.93
N ASP A 127 3.61 -15.66 5.30
CA ASP A 127 3.01 -16.50 6.33
C ASP A 127 3.45 -15.96 7.69
N VAL A 128 2.48 -15.50 8.49
CA VAL A 128 2.76 -15.02 9.85
C VAL A 128 2.39 -16.13 10.82
N VAL A 129 3.40 -16.73 11.44
CA VAL A 129 3.22 -17.87 12.34
C VAL A 129 3.40 -17.37 13.77
N PHE A 130 2.37 -17.60 14.61
CA PHE A 130 2.40 -17.23 16.02
C PHE A 130 2.97 -18.38 16.87
N PRO A 131 3.41 -18.07 18.10
CA PRO A 131 4.04 -19.12 18.94
C PRO A 131 3.16 -20.31 19.25
N ASP A 132 1.83 -20.14 19.21
CA ASP A 132 0.89 -21.26 19.41
C ASP A 132 0.73 -22.14 18.17
N GLY A 133 1.44 -21.80 17.07
CA GLY A 133 1.36 -22.52 15.82
C GLY A 133 0.29 -22.01 14.86
N GLU A 134 -0.56 -21.08 15.27
CA GLU A 134 -1.50 -20.46 14.35
C GLU A 134 -0.76 -19.68 13.27
N CYS A 135 -1.24 -19.82 12.04
CA CYS A 135 -0.66 -19.15 10.88
C CYS A 135 -1.74 -18.34 10.19
N HIS A 136 -1.41 -17.10 9.88
CA HIS A 136 -2.28 -16.27 9.08
C HIS A 136 -1.52 -15.79 7.84
N LEU A 137 -2.15 -15.90 6.69
CA LEU A 137 -1.54 -15.44 5.44
C LEU A 137 -1.78 -13.94 5.27
N TYR A 138 -0.70 -13.17 5.32
CA TYR A 138 -0.73 -11.76 4.94
C TYR A 138 -0.55 -11.68 3.42
N ARG A 139 -1.49 -11.04 2.76
CA ARG A 139 -1.57 -11.06 1.31
C ARG A 139 -1.84 -9.66 0.78
N VAL A 140 -1.03 -9.23 -0.19
CA VAL A 140 -1.14 -7.90 -0.80
C VAL A 140 -1.31 -8.06 -2.30
N PRO A 141 -2.41 -7.56 -2.88
CA PRO A 141 -2.58 -7.61 -4.34
C PRO A 141 -1.58 -6.70 -5.03
N THR A 142 -1.18 -7.11 -6.23
CA THR A 142 -0.31 -6.31 -7.07
C THR A 142 -1.09 -5.82 -8.29
N ILE A 143 -0.71 -4.65 -8.79
CA ILE A 143 -1.29 -4.08 -10.00
C ILE A 143 -0.15 -3.90 -10.99
N LYS A 144 -0.31 -4.44 -12.18
CA LYS A 144 0.66 -4.32 -13.26
C LYS A 144 0.19 -3.21 -14.18
N VAL A 145 0.75 -2.01 -13.96
CA VAL A 145 0.28 -0.80 -14.64
C VAL A 145 0.43 -0.92 -16.15
N ASP A 146 1.49 -1.55 -16.63
CA ASP A 146 1.73 -1.72 -18.07
C ASP A 146 0.65 -2.57 -18.76
N ASN A 147 -0.10 -3.38 -18.02
CA ASN A 147 -1.24 -4.11 -18.58
C ASN A 147 -2.42 -3.19 -18.90
N TYR A 148 -2.48 -2.02 -18.26
CA TYR A 148 -3.58 -1.07 -18.44
C TYR A 148 -3.29 -0.04 -19.54
N THR A 149 -2.06 0.04 -20.03
CA THR A 149 -1.65 1.05 -20.99
C THR A 149 -1.59 0.56 -22.43
N LYS A 150 -2.00 -0.68 -22.66
CA LYS A 150 -1.94 -1.31 -23.99
C LYS A 150 -3.22 -1.18 -24.81
N ASP A 151 -4.13 -0.37 -24.37
CA ASP A 151 -5.38 -0.14 -25.13
C ASP A 151 -5.25 1.02 -26.08
#